data_2b386a059e1b00850ae1566032eeba06
#
_entry.id   2b386a059e1b00850ae1566032eeba06
#
_cell.length_a   1.000
_cell.length_b   1.000
_cell.length_c   1.000
_cell.angle_alpha   90.00
_cell.angle_beta   90.00
_cell.angle_gamma   90.00
#
_symmetry.space_group_name_H-M   'P 1'
#
loop_
_entity.id
_entity.type
_entity.pdbx_description
1 polymer ?
#
loop_
_entity_poly.entity_id
_entity_poly.type
_entity_poly.pdbx_seq_one_letter_code
_entity_poly.pdbx_strand_id
1 'polypeptide(L)'
;KERFLVHKGDGRWDLNVLVDTQRKIVGYFSGASDDMSILIRDGLMRLIDDVLFLEDPDRPGYYHPRISAQHTHVYHSLDEDQKSCFNRLYDDFYYHRHDVFWKDEALRKLPALISSTDMLVCGEDLGMIPHCVPEVMERLQILSLEIQRMPKESWREFGDTWAYPYRSVCTTSTHDMSGIRVWWEEDRARTQRFF
;
A
#
# COMPACT_ATOMS: atom_id res chain seq x y z
N LYS A 1 25.82 -18.01 10.22
CA LYS A 1 26.00 -16.96 9.20
C LYS A 1 26.27 -17.60 7.82
N GLU A 2 27.28 -18.45 7.69
CA GLU A 2 27.72 -19.09 6.44
C GLU A 2 26.68 -20.06 5.80
N ARG A 3 25.69 -20.48 6.54
CA ARG A 3 24.63 -21.37 6.03
C ARG A 3 23.65 -20.62 5.11
N PHE A 4 23.39 -19.35 5.39
CA PHE A 4 22.38 -18.54 4.71
C PHE A 4 22.96 -17.39 3.90
N LEU A 5 24.21 -16.99 4.18
CA LEU A 5 24.88 -15.88 3.56
C LEU A 5 26.21 -16.34 2.94
N VAL A 6 26.50 -15.82 1.73
CA VAL A 6 27.73 -16.08 1.00
C VAL A 6 28.54 -14.77 0.94
N HIS A 7 29.74 -14.79 1.47
CA HIS A 7 30.65 -13.64 1.41
C HIS A 7 31.19 -13.44 -0.01
N LYS A 8 31.06 -12.22 -0.54
CA LYS A 8 31.48 -11.84 -1.91
C LYS A 8 32.74 -10.99 -1.96
N GLY A 9 33.38 -10.73 -0.84
CA GLY A 9 34.47 -9.78 -0.70
C GLY A 9 34.01 -8.37 -0.35
N ASP A 10 34.92 -7.49 0.06
CA ASP A 10 34.71 -6.08 0.37
C ASP A 10 33.54 -5.80 1.33
N GLY A 11 33.30 -6.73 2.27
CA GLY A 11 32.19 -6.61 3.23
C GLY A 11 30.80 -6.92 2.67
N ARG A 12 30.70 -7.34 1.41
CA ARG A 12 29.43 -7.70 0.77
C ARG A 12 29.02 -9.14 1.03
N TRP A 13 27.74 -9.35 1.19
CA TRP A 13 27.13 -10.66 1.43
C TRP A 13 25.89 -10.81 0.54
N ASP A 14 25.79 -11.96 -0.12
CA ASP A 14 24.60 -12.38 -0.84
C ASP A 14 23.85 -13.46 -0.05
N LEU A 15 22.57 -13.64 -0.33
CA LEU A 15 21.85 -14.79 0.16
C LEU A 15 22.35 -16.08 -0.51
N ASN A 16 22.43 -17.14 0.27
CA ASN A 16 22.69 -18.47 -0.26
C ASN A 16 21.52 -18.88 -1.18
N VAL A 17 21.86 -19.60 -2.27
CA VAL A 17 20.88 -20.12 -3.24
C VAL A 17 19.72 -20.94 -2.65
N LEU A 18 19.89 -21.43 -1.44
CA LEU A 18 18.84 -22.15 -0.70
C LEU A 18 17.75 -21.24 -0.13
N VAL A 19 18.03 -19.94 0.00
CA VAL A 19 17.16 -18.94 0.66
C VAL A 19 17.17 -17.58 -0.07
N ASP A 20 17.45 -17.56 -1.36
CA ASP A 20 17.56 -16.36 -2.18
C ASP A 20 16.21 -15.83 -2.71
N THR A 21 15.12 -16.52 -2.39
CA THR A 21 13.76 -16.07 -2.70
C THR A 21 12.81 -16.36 -1.53
N GLN A 22 11.75 -15.56 -1.42
CA GLN A 22 10.71 -15.77 -0.39
C GLN A 22 10.18 -17.21 -0.39
N ARG A 23 9.89 -17.77 -1.57
CA ARG A 23 9.40 -19.17 -1.71
C ARG A 23 10.38 -20.17 -1.15
N LYS A 24 11.69 -20.00 -1.41
CA LYS A 24 12.72 -20.89 -0.88
C LYS A 24 12.87 -20.75 0.63
N ILE A 25 12.79 -19.53 1.17
CA ILE A 25 12.79 -19.29 2.63
C ILE A 25 11.60 -20.00 3.28
N VAL A 26 10.39 -19.80 2.77
CA VAL A 26 9.18 -20.47 3.28
C VAL A 26 9.35 -22.00 3.23
N GLY A 27 9.81 -22.54 2.11
CA GLY A 27 10.04 -23.97 1.95
C GLY A 27 11.09 -24.52 2.93
N TYR A 28 12.20 -23.78 3.10
CA TYR A 28 13.29 -24.20 4.00
C TYR A 28 12.86 -24.25 5.48
N PHE A 29 12.00 -23.32 5.90
CA PHE A 29 11.50 -23.20 7.27
C PHE A 29 10.08 -23.77 7.45
N SER A 30 9.54 -24.54 6.51
CA SER A 30 8.15 -25.02 6.52
C SER A 30 7.74 -25.86 7.73
N GLY A 31 8.71 -26.49 8.42
CA GLY A 31 8.48 -27.25 9.64
C GLY A 31 9.02 -26.61 10.92
N ALA A 32 9.51 -25.38 10.83
CA ALA A 32 10.15 -24.72 11.97
C ALA A 32 9.09 -24.14 12.91
N SER A 33 9.18 -24.55 14.19
CA SER A 33 8.30 -24.07 15.27
C SER A 33 9.05 -23.43 16.44
N ASP A 34 10.39 -23.47 16.39
CA ASP A 34 11.23 -22.86 17.43
C ASP A 34 11.49 -21.38 17.13
N ASP A 35 11.59 -20.57 18.19
CA ASP A 35 11.73 -19.12 18.12
C ASP A 35 12.96 -18.67 17.30
N MET A 36 14.06 -19.41 17.36
CA MET A 36 15.29 -19.07 16.64
C MET A 36 15.10 -19.25 15.12
N SER A 37 14.50 -20.34 14.69
CA SER A 37 14.19 -20.60 13.28
C SER A 37 13.21 -19.57 12.72
N ILE A 38 12.21 -19.18 13.50
CA ILE A 38 11.25 -18.12 13.15
C ILE A 38 11.98 -16.80 13.00
N LEU A 39 12.82 -16.43 13.95
CA LEU A 39 13.60 -15.18 13.90
C LEU A 39 14.53 -15.12 12.67
N ILE A 40 15.20 -16.23 12.35
CA ILE A 40 16.09 -16.31 11.18
C ILE A 40 15.26 -16.21 9.90
N ARG A 41 14.15 -16.92 9.78
CA ARG A 41 13.23 -16.82 8.64
C ARG A 41 12.79 -15.38 8.39
N ASP A 42 12.31 -14.72 9.44
CA ASP A 42 11.80 -13.35 9.34
C ASP A 42 12.92 -12.34 9.03
N GLY A 43 14.12 -12.57 9.54
CA GLY A 43 15.30 -11.79 9.18
C GLY A 43 15.70 -11.93 7.71
N LEU A 44 15.67 -13.15 7.17
CA LEU A 44 15.94 -13.41 5.75
C LEU A 44 14.87 -12.80 4.85
N MET A 45 13.58 -12.85 5.25
CA MET A 45 12.49 -12.18 4.54
C MET A 45 12.71 -10.66 4.46
N ARG A 46 13.09 -10.03 5.56
CA ARG A 46 13.39 -8.58 5.58
C ARG A 46 14.54 -8.21 4.65
N LEU A 47 15.57 -9.06 4.52
CA LEU A 47 16.67 -8.82 3.58
C LEU A 47 16.22 -8.87 2.12
N ILE A 48 15.29 -9.76 1.78
CA ILE A 48 14.72 -9.83 0.42
C ILE A 48 13.82 -8.64 0.14
N ASP A 49 13.09 -8.19 1.15
CA ASP A 49 12.17 -7.06 1.02
C ASP A 49 12.86 -5.69 0.99
N ASP A 50 14.15 -5.63 1.32
CA ASP A 50 14.92 -4.37 1.37
C ASP A 50 15.44 -3.98 -0.01
N VAL A 51 14.52 -3.68 -0.92
CA VAL A 51 14.78 -3.33 -2.33
C VAL A 51 14.05 -2.08 -2.76
N LEU A 52 14.60 -1.35 -3.73
CA LEU A 52 13.96 -0.15 -4.31
C LEU A 52 12.97 -0.49 -5.42
N PHE A 53 13.22 -1.56 -6.14
CA PHE A 53 12.46 -1.96 -7.32
C PHE A 53 12.06 -3.43 -7.23
N LEU A 54 10.90 -3.75 -7.76
CA LEU A 54 10.39 -5.11 -7.94
C LEU A 54 10.37 -5.43 -9.42
N GLU A 55 10.86 -6.59 -9.81
CA GLU A 55 10.78 -7.05 -11.20
C GLU A 55 9.33 -7.41 -11.56
N ASP A 56 8.91 -7.01 -12.76
CA ASP A 56 7.59 -7.36 -13.30
C ASP A 56 7.53 -8.87 -13.57
N PRO A 57 6.60 -9.63 -12.97
CA PRO A 57 6.56 -11.08 -13.12
C PRO A 57 6.22 -11.54 -14.55
N ASP A 58 5.54 -10.70 -15.33
CA ASP A 58 5.09 -11.00 -16.68
C ASP A 58 6.04 -10.49 -17.76
N ARG A 59 6.96 -9.58 -17.40
CA ARG A 59 7.88 -8.91 -18.31
C ARG A 59 9.31 -8.84 -17.73
N PRO A 60 10.11 -9.91 -17.87
CA PRO A 60 11.47 -9.95 -17.36
C PRO A 60 12.31 -8.76 -17.86
N GLY A 61 13.08 -8.16 -16.95
CA GLY A 61 13.88 -6.96 -17.22
C GLY A 61 13.12 -5.63 -17.10
N TYR A 62 11.83 -5.66 -16.81
CA TYR A 62 11.06 -4.49 -16.41
C TYR A 62 10.89 -4.43 -14.89
N TYR A 63 10.95 -3.22 -14.34
CA TYR A 63 10.94 -3.01 -12.89
C TYR A 63 9.95 -1.93 -12.51
N HIS A 64 9.32 -2.11 -11.36
CA HIS A 64 8.43 -1.14 -10.73
C HIS A 64 9.04 -0.64 -9.42
N PRO A 65 8.97 0.66 -9.09
CA PRO A 65 9.41 1.14 -7.81
C PRO A 65 8.53 0.53 -6.70
N ARG A 66 9.17 0.11 -5.60
CA ARG A 66 8.43 -0.38 -4.43
C ARG A 66 7.73 0.79 -3.73
N ILE A 67 6.45 0.62 -3.38
CA ILE A 67 5.64 1.69 -2.77
C ILE A 67 6.21 2.22 -1.45
N SER A 68 6.88 1.38 -0.68
CA SER A 68 7.51 1.74 0.60
C SER A 68 9.04 1.81 0.52
N ALA A 69 9.59 2.07 -0.67
CA ALA A 69 11.05 2.07 -0.90
C ALA A 69 11.80 3.05 -0.01
N GLN A 70 11.21 4.23 0.29
CA GLN A 70 11.83 5.26 1.12
C GLN A 70 12.07 4.80 2.58
N HIS A 71 11.45 3.71 3.03
CA HIS A 71 11.66 3.12 4.37
C HIS A 71 12.70 2.00 4.39
N THR A 72 13.34 1.69 3.25
CA THR A 72 14.35 0.64 3.15
C THR A 72 15.74 1.14 3.56
N HIS A 73 16.59 0.21 4.05
CA HIS A 73 18.01 0.52 4.31
C HIS A 73 18.76 0.88 3.01
N VAL A 74 18.37 0.23 1.90
CA VAL A 74 18.95 0.55 0.58
C VAL A 74 18.69 2.00 0.23
N TYR A 75 17.47 2.51 0.38
CA TYR A 75 17.16 3.92 0.12
C TYR A 75 17.94 4.86 1.04
N HIS A 76 18.03 4.56 2.33
CA HIS A 76 18.78 5.39 3.28
C HIS A 76 20.28 5.41 3.03
N SER A 77 20.83 4.37 2.37
CA SER A 77 22.25 4.30 1.99
C SER A 77 22.60 5.08 0.71
N LEU A 78 21.60 5.54 -0.04
CA LEU A 78 21.81 6.36 -1.24
C LEU A 78 22.32 7.76 -0.86
N ASP A 79 23.12 8.35 -1.74
CA ASP A 79 23.44 9.78 -1.68
C ASP A 79 22.23 10.64 -2.10
N GLU A 80 22.31 11.95 -1.91
CA GLU A 80 21.19 12.86 -2.17
C GLU A 80 20.83 12.96 -3.68
N ASP A 81 21.79 12.82 -4.58
CA ASP A 81 21.54 12.82 -6.02
C ASP A 81 20.80 11.55 -6.45
N GLN A 82 21.21 10.39 -5.91
CA GLN A 82 20.56 9.10 -6.13
C GLN A 82 19.13 9.10 -5.55
N LYS A 83 18.93 9.60 -4.34
CA LYS A 83 17.58 9.77 -3.74
C LYS A 83 16.71 10.66 -4.59
N SER A 84 17.23 11.80 -5.04
CA SER A 84 16.50 12.73 -5.92
C SER A 84 16.12 12.05 -7.24
N CYS A 85 17.03 11.29 -7.84
CA CYS A 85 16.75 10.55 -9.06
C CYS A 85 15.66 9.48 -8.85
N PHE A 86 15.78 8.69 -7.78
CA PHE A 86 14.78 7.67 -7.43
C PHE A 86 13.41 8.30 -7.17
N ASN A 87 13.34 9.39 -6.40
CA ASN A 87 12.07 10.05 -6.08
C ASN A 87 11.37 10.58 -7.33
N ARG A 88 12.10 11.14 -8.30
CA ARG A 88 11.50 11.55 -9.59
C ARG A 88 10.89 10.37 -10.36
N LEU A 89 11.57 9.21 -10.36
CA LEU A 89 11.02 7.99 -10.98
C LEU A 89 9.80 7.48 -10.22
N TYR A 90 9.83 7.53 -8.90
CA TYR A 90 8.75 7.14 -8.02
C TYR A 90 7.50 8.01 -8.23
N ASP A 91 7.69 9.33 -8.25
CA ASP A 91 6.62 10.31 -8.45
C ASP A 91 6.00 10.17 -9.84
N ASP A 92 6.83 10.05 -10.88
CA ASP A 92 6.34 9.80 -12.24
C ASP A 92 5.53 8.52 -12.34
N PHE A 93 6.00 7.42 -11.70
CA PHE A 93 5.30 6.15 -11.73
C PHE A 93 3.95 6.22 -11.00
N TYR A 94 3.92 6.64 -9.72
CA TYR A 94 2.73 6.55 -8.89
C TYR A 94 1.74 7.70 -9.09
N TYR A 95 2.22 8.92 -9.37
CA TYR A 95 1.36 10.11 -9.41
C TYR A 95 1.10 10.65 -10.82
N HIS A 96 1.79 10.13 -11.84
CA HIS A 96 1.55 10.52 -13.24
C HIS A 96 1.14 9.35 -14.10
N ARG A 97 2.05 8.41 -14.39
CA ARG A 97 1.76 7.28 -15.29
C ARG A 97 0.68 6.34 -14.74
N HIS A 98 0.73 6.06 -13.45
CA HIS A 98 -0.25 5.18 -12.80
C HIS A 98 -1.65 5.79 -12.82
N ASP A 99 -1.77 7.10 -12.62
CA ASP A 99 -3.05 7.82 -12.67
C ASP A 99 -3.73 7.68 -14.03
N VAL A 100 -3.00 7.94 -15.12
CA VAL A 100 -3.50 7.79 -16.49
C VAL A 100 -3.91 6.34 -16.78
N PHE A 101 -3.02 5.39 -16.48
CA PHE A 101 -3.27 3.98 -16.69
C PHE A 101 -4.52 3.50 -15.92
N TRP A 102 -4.64 3.90 -14.64
CA TRP A 102 -5.76 3.50 -13.80
C TRP A 102 -7.09 4.06 -14.32
N LYS A 103 -7.10 5.34 -14.77
CA LYS A 103 -8.27 5.98 -15.37
C LYS A 103 -8.76 5.22 -16.60
N ASP A 104 -7.86 4.90 -17.51
CA ASP A 104 -8.19 4.19 -18.75
C ASP A 104 -8.72 2.79 -18.47
N GLU A 105 -8.06 2.04 -17.59
CA GLU A 105 -8.48 0.70 -17.19
C GLU A 105 -9.81 0.70 -16.43
N ALA A 106 -10.03 1.67 -15.54
CA ALA A 106 -11.29 1.80 -14.82
C ALA A 106 -12.46 2.08 -15.78
N LEU A 107 -12.30 3.05 -16.68
CA LEU A 107 -13.33 3.38 -17.68
C LEU A 107 -13.58 2.25 -18.68
N ARG A 108 -12.65 1.35 -18.89
CA ARG A 108 -12.80 0.15 -19.72
C ARG A 108 -13.53 -0.98 -18.99
N LYS A 109 -13.24 -1.19 -17.70
CA LYS A 109 -13.72 -2.37 -16.95
C LYS A 109 -15.00 -2.10 -16.16
N LEU A 110 -15.07 -0.98 -15.44
CA LEU A 110 -16.15 -0.70 -14.51
C LEU A 110 -17.54 -0.54 -15.17
N PRO A 111 -17.71 0.00 -16.39
CA PRO A 111 -19.02 0.07 -17.03
C PRO A 111 -19.70 -1.28 -17.17
N ALA A 112 -18.95 -2.34 -17.50
CA ALA A 112 -19.50 -3.69 -17.61
C ALA A 112 -19.99 -4.23 -16.25
N LEU A 113 -19.25 -3.94 -15.17
CA LEU A 113 -19.64 -4.31 -13.81
C LEU A 113 -20.93 -3.58 -13.39
N ILE A 114 -21.00 -2.27 -13.61
CA ILE A 114 -22.14 -1.43 -13.23
C ILE A 114 -23.40 -1.85 -13.99
N SER A 115 -23.28 -2.11 -15.30
CA SER A 115 -24.42 -2.52 -16.14
C SER A 115 -24.91 -3.93 -15.87
N SER A 116 -24.19 -4.73 -15.09
CA SER A 116 -24.59 -6.10 -14.72
C SER A 116 -25.62 -6.17 -13.58
N THR A 117 -25.94 -5.05 -12.95
CA THR A 117 -26.87 -5.00 -11.81
C THR A 117 -27.65 -3.69 -11.79
N ASP A 118 -28.87 -3.74 -11.23
CA ASP A 118 -29.69 -2.57 -10.92
C ASP A 118 -29.40 -1.98 -9.51
N MET A 119 -28.45 -2.53 -8.77
CA MET A 119 -28.07 -2.03 -7.46
C MET A 119 -27.22 -0.77 -7.57
N LEU A 120 -27.28 0.07 -6.55
CA LEU A 120 -26.32 1.15 -6.39
C LEU A 120 -24.95 0.58 -6.12
N VAL A 121 -23.96 0.98 -6.92
CA VAL A 121 -22.57 0.55 -6.75
C VAL A 121 -21.86 1.56 -5.84
N CYS A 122 -21.22 1.07 -4.80
CA CYS A 122 -20.36 1.85 -3.89
C CYS A 122 -18.92 1.41 -4.08
N GLY A 123 -18.01 2.36 -4.13
CA GLY A 123 -16.57 2.12 -4.17
C GLY A 123 -15.95 2.46 -2.82
N GLU A 124 -15.02 1.64 -2.36
CA GLU A 124 -14.10 2.05 -1.31
C GLU A 124 -12.96 2.85 -1.95
N ASP A 125 -12.86 4.13 -1.61
CA ASP A 125 -11.90 5.07 -2.15
C ASP A 125 -11.07 5.70 -1.01
N LEU A 126 -10.51 4.83 -0.16
CA LEU A 126 -9.70 5.20 0.99
C LEU A 126 -8.20 4.96 0.74
N GLY A 127 -7.36 5.64 1.51
CA GLY A 127 -5.90 5.47 1.46
C GLY A 127 -5.25 6.14 0.25
N MET A 128 -4.22 5.50 -0.31
CA MET A 128 -3.47 6.01 -1.46
C MET A 128 -4.21 5.68 -2.76
N ILE A 129 -5.12 6.53 -3.17
CA ILE A 129 -5.86 6.40 -4.43
C ILE A 129 -5.28 7.32 -5.51
N PRO A 130 -5.33 6.95 -6.81
CA PRO A 130 -4.99 7.84 -7.92
C PRO A 130 -5.88 9.09 -7.94
N HIS A 131 -5.34 10.22 -8.41
CA HIS A 131 -6.08 11.48 -8.47
C HIS A 131 -7.32 11.42 -9.38
N CYS A 132 -7.34 10.54 -10.38
CA CYS A 132 -8.47 10.36 -11.28
C CYS A 132 -9.68 9.65 -10.65
N VAL A 133 -9.54 9.05 -9.46
CA VAL A 133 -10.62 8.23 -8.85
C VAL A 133 -11.91 9.01 -8.63
N PRO A 134 -11.93 10.22 -8.04
CA PRO A 134 -13.16 10.98 -7.86
C PRO A 134 -13.88 11.28 -9.19
N GLU A 135 -13.13 11.68 -10.23
CA GLU A 135 -13.69 11.95 -11.58
C GLU A 135 -14.31 10.68 -12.18
N VAL A 136 -13.64 9.53 -12.06
CA VAL A 136 -14.13 8.24 -12.57
C VAL A 136 -15.39 7.81 -11.84
N MET A 137 -15.41 7.94 -10.51
CA MET A 137 -16.58 7.59 -9.70
C MET A 137 -17.78 8.49 -10.03
N GLU A 138 -17.57 9.79 -10.16
CA GLU A 138 -18.63 10.73 -10.56
C GLU A 138 -19.19 10.39 -11.94
N ARG A 139 -18.32 10.18 -12.93
CA ARG A 139 -18.70 9.83 -14.30
C ARG A 139 -19.49 8.52 -14.38
N LEU A 140 -19.13 7.53 -13.59
CA LEU A 140 -19.75 6.21 -13.55
C LEU A 140 -20.88 6.10 -12.51
N GLN A 141 -21.18 7.18 -11.79
CA GLN A 141 -22.20 7.26 -10.74
C GLN A 141 -21.98 6.25 -9.61
N ILE A 142 -20.72 5.94 -9.31
CA ILE A 142 -20.31 5.11 -8.17
C ILE A 142 -20.31 6.00 -6.92
N LEU A 143 -20.89 5.53 -5.83
CA LEU A 143 -20.89 6.25 -4.56
C LEU A 143 -19.51 6.12 -3.90
N SER A 144 -18.97 7.24 -3.41
CA SER A 144 -17.75 7.26 -2.59
C SER A 144 -18.06 6.80 -1.16
N LEU A 145 -17.02 6.42 -0.41
CA LEU A 145 -17.12 6.12 1.02
C LEU A 145 -16.55 7.28 1.84
N GLU A 146 -17.41 7.84 2.71
CA GLU A 146 -17.03 8.93 3.61
C GLU A 146 -17.10 8.45 5.06
N ILE A 147 -15.96 8.46 5.74
CA ILE A 147 -15.83 8.03 7.14
C ILE A 147 -15.48 9.23 8.00
N GLN A 148 -16.39 9.66 8.85
CA GLN A 148 -16.21 10.89 9.63
C GLN A 148 -14.95 10.87 10.52
N ARG A 149 -14.57 9.70 11.05
CA ARG A 149 -13.39 9.53 11.91
C ARG A 149 -12.09 9.28 11.14
N MET A 150 -12.17 9.16 9.81
CA MET A 150 -11.04 8.92 8.91
C MET A 150 -11.21 9.75 7.65
N PRO A 151 -11.02 11.09 7.75
CA PRO A 151 -11.18 11.97 6.59
C PRO A 151 -10.14 11.66 5.51
N LYS A 152 -10.50 11.89 4.25
CA LYS A 152 -9.59 11.75 3.10
C LYS A 152 -8.53 12.84 3.09
N GLU A 153 -8.83 14.00 3.65
CA GLU A 153 -7.91 15.12 3.79
C GLU A 153 -6.99 14.92 4.99
N SER A 154 -5.70 14.77 4.74
CA SER A 154 -4.69 14.48 5.77
C SER A 154 -4.50 15.58 6.83
N TRP A 155 -4.97 16.80 6.56
CA TRP A 155 -4.88 17.94 7.50
C TRP A 155 -6.09 18.06 8.43
N ARG A 156 -7.13 17.25 8.22
CA ARG A 156 -8.32 17.22 9.08
C ARG A 156 -8.24 16.07 10.07
N GLU A 157 -8.66 16.30 11.29
CA GLU A 157 -8.80 15.21 12.28
C GLU A 157 -10.12 14.44 12.08
N PHE A 158 -11.17 15.13 11.63
CA PHE A 158 -12.48 14.56 11.36
C PHE A 158 -13.05 15.08 10.05
N GLY A 159 -13.86 14.25 9.40
CA GLY A 159 -14.54 14.61 8.17
C GLY A 159 -15.61 15.67 8.39
N ASP A 160 -15.66 16.63 7.47
CA ASP A 160 -16.69 17.65 7.44
C ASP A 160 -17.93 17.11 6.68
N THR A 161 -18.94 16.71 7.41
CA THR A 161 -20.16 16.10 6.84
C THR A 161 -20.91 17.03 5.90
N TRP A 162 -20.73 18.35 6.00
CA TRP A 162 -21.33 19.33 5.08
C TRP A 162 -20.63 19.37 3.72
N ALA A 163 -19.35 18.96 3.68
CA ALA A 163 -18.54 18.93 2.47
C ALA A 163 -18.64 17.61 1.71
N TYR A 164 -19.32 16.60 2.25
CA TYR A 164 -19.42 15.30 1.61
C TYR A 164 -20.15 15.36 0.26
N PRO A 165 -19.68 14.62 -0.75
CA PRO A 165 -20.38 14.53 -2.02
C PRO A 165 -21.80 13.98 -1.84
N TYR A 166 -22.76 14.49 -2.60
CA TYR A 166 -24.12 13.96 -2.58
C TYR A 166 -24.19 12.45 -2.88
N ARG A 167 -23.32 11.99 -3.79
CA ARG A 167 -23.18 10.57 -4.11
C ARG A 167 -22.12 9.92 -3.24
N SER A 168 -22.41 9.76 -1.97
CA SER A 168 -21.54 9.08 -1.03
C SER A 168 -22.32 8.21 -0.05
N VAL A 169 -21.64 7.21 0.49
CA VAL A 169 -22.06 6.46 1.67
C VAL A 169 -21.32 7.03 2.85
N CYS A 170 -22.05 7.67 3.76
CA CYS A 170 -21.48 8.23 4.97
C CYS A 170 -21.65 7.26 6.13
N THR A 171 -20.58 6.99 6.86
CA THR A 171 -20.59 6.12 8.04
C THR A 171 -19.66 6.64 9.13
N THR A 172 -19.92 6.24 10.36
CA THR A 172 -19.07 6.57 11.51
C THR A 172 -17.88 5.62 11.64
N SER A 173 -17.95 4.42 11.09
CA SER A 173 -16.87 3.41 11.14
C SER A 173 -17.07 2.34 10.08
N THR A 174 -16.00 1.57 9.82
CA THR A 174 -16.01 0.37 9.00
C THR A 174 -15.60 -0.85 9.84
N HIS A 175 -15.58 -2.04 9.22
CA HIS A 175 -15.10 -3.26 9.88
C HIS A 175 -13.61 -3.25 10.22
N ASP A 176 -12.84 -2.32 9.63
CA ASP A 176 -11.39 -2.19 9.83
C ASP A 176 -11.01 -1.25 10.99
N MET A 177 -11.99 -0.73 11.71
CA MET A 177 -11.77 0.16 12.85
C MET A 177 -12.73 -0.14 13.99
N SER A 178 -12.40 0.33 15.19
CA SER A 178 -13.27 0.16 16.36
C SER A 178 -14.65 0.76 16.12
N GLY A 179 -15.70 0.04 16.58
CA GLY A 179 -17.06 0.54 16.56
C GLY A 179 -17.19 1.84 17.34
N ILE A 180 -18.17 2.69 17.01
CA ILE A 180 -18.32 4.05 17.57
C ILE A 180 -18.35 4.07 19.11
N ARG A 181 -18.97 3.07 19.76
CA ARG A 181 -19.04 3.00 21.22
C ARG A 181 -17.66 2.76 21.85
N VAL A 182 -16.91 1.80 21.33
CA VAL A 182 -15.55 1.49 21.80
C VAL A 182 -14.64 2.70 21.58
N TRP A 183 -14.68 3.26 20.39
CA TRP A 183 -13.90 4.45 20.05
C TRP A 183 -14.22 5.65 20.96
N TRP A 184 -15.49 5.81 21.35
CA TRP A 184 -15.92 6.90 22.24
C TRP A 184 -15.24 6.83 23.61
N GLU A 185 -14.92 5.62 24.07
CA GLU A 185 -14.31 5.35 25.37
C GLU A 185 -12.77 5.28 25.32
N GLU A 186 -12.18 5.05 24.13
CA GLU A 186 -10.72 4.91 23.94
C GLU A 186 -9.94 6.19 24.29
N ASP A 187 -10.40 7.34 23.86
CA ASP A 187 -9.75 8.63 24.05
C ASP A 187 -10.78 9.77 24.21
N ARG A 188 -11.00 10.13 25.46
CA ARG A 188 -11.98 11.19 25.80
C ARG A 188 -11.57 12.56 25.27
N ALA A 189 -10.31 12.90 25.16
CA ALA A 189 -9.87 14.18 24.64
C ALA A 189 -10.16 14.28 23.14
N ARG A 190 -9.99 13.17 22.42
CA ARG A 190 -10.32 13.07 20.97
C ARG A 190 -11.82 13.16 20.74
N THR A 191 -12.61 12.41 21.50
CA THR A 191 -14.07 12.42 21.35
C THR A 191 -14.69 13.75 21.75
N GLN A 192 -14.10 14.48 22.69
CA GLN A 192 -14.53 15.83 23.04
C GLN A 192 -14.28 16.85 21.90
N ARG A 193 -13.23 16.66 21.08
CA ARG A 193 -13.01 17.48 19.89
C ARG A 193 -13.93 17.11 18.70
N PHE A 194 -14.44 15.89 18.72
CA PHE A 194 -15.40 15.42 17.72
C PHE A 194 -16.80 15.97 17.97
N PHE A 195 -17.18 16.19 19.23
CA PHE A 195 -18.46 16.71 19.66
C PHE A 195 -18.51 18.24 19.57
#